data_46c5a6280e1fbe4da5f35f4e640ba14b
#
_entry.id   46c5a6280e1fbe4da5f35f4e640ba14b
#
_cell.length_a   1.000
_cell.length_b   1.000
_cell.length_c   1.000
_cell.angle_alpha   90.00
_cell.angle_beta   90.00
_cell.angle_gamma   90.00
#
_symmetry.space_group_name_H-M   'P 1'
#
loop_
_entity.id
_entity.type
_entity.pdbx_description
1 polymer ?
#
loop_
_entity_poly.entity_id
_entity_poly.type
_entity_poly.pdbx_seq_one_letter_code
_entity_poly.pdbx_strand_id
1 'polypeptide(L)'
;MAFCTLWTCSLGVRADVYTDVNALVQSGQWAQAQALADARLKTAPTDPQMRLLQSHIQTGLGQTQAAMDTLRALTQSFPELPEPHNNLAALLVRENRFDEALTALQAALRARPDYALALENLGDLHLALAAQAFARAWFVTPAQTRLQTKQLATEQVMRTP
;
A
#
# COMPACT_ATOMS: atom_id res chain seq x y z
N MET A 1 49.05 42.84 -4.78
CA MET A 1 47.61 42.63 -5.05
C MET A 1 47.32 41.15 -4.85
N ALA A 2 46.70 40.81 -3.72
CA ALA A 2 46.37 39.44 -3.35
C ALA A 2 44.88 39.18 -3.67
N PHE A 3 44.61 38.31 -4.63
CA PHE A 3 43.25 37.86 -4.93
C PHE A 3 42.87 36.75 -3.95
N CYS A 4 42.01 37.10 -3.01
CA CYS A 4 41.38 36.15 -2.09
C CYS A 4 40.15 35.56 -2.80
N THR A 5 40.29 34.34 -3.36
CA THR A 5 39.16 33.59 -3.92
C THR A 5 38.36 32.98 -2.76
N LEU A 6 37.22 33.59 -2.44
CA LEU A 6 36.20 33.03 -1.52
C LEU A 6 35.60 31.79 -2.16
N TRP A 7 36.00 30.63 -1.69
CA TRP A 7 35.37 29.37 -2.00
C TRP A 7 34.09 29.26 -1.11
N THR A 8 32.96 29.66 -1.66
CA THR A 8 31.68 29.43 -1.04
C THR A 8 31.40 27.92 -1.06
N CYS A 9 31.69 27.25 0.04
CA CYS A 9 31.25 25.88 0.29
C CYS A 9 29.73 25.91 0.44
N SER A 10 29.01 25.71 -0.64
CA SER A 10 27.55 25.45 -0.63
C SER A 10 27.33 24.10 0.06
N LEU A 11 27.05 24.14 1.35
CA LEU A 11 26.46 23.02 2.06
C LEU A 11 25.03 22.82 1.54
N GLY A 12 24.93 22.22 0.35
CA GLY A 12 23.67 21.69 -0.14
C GLY A 12 23.21 20.64 0.86
N VAL A 13 22.10 20.92 1.55
CA VAL A 13 21.36 19.90 2.29
C VAL A 13 21.13 18.77 1.29
N ARG A 14 21.86 17.66 1.43
CA ARG A 14 21.57 16.44 0.67
C ARG A 14 20.21 16.00 1.14
N ALA A 15 19.17 16.29 0.37
CA ALA A 15 17.86 15.66 0.58
C ALA A 15 18.10 14.15 0.65
N ASP A 16 17.53 13.52 1.65
CA ASP A 16 17.60 12.07 1.80
C ASP A 16 16.90 11.43 0.58
N VAL A 17 17.55 10.45 -0.05
CA VAL A 17 17.02 9.76 -1.25
C VAL A 17 15.57 9.28 -1.08
N TYR A 18 15.18 8.93 0.13
CA TYR A 18 13.79 8.52 0.43
C TYR A 18 12.82 9.70 0.32
N THR A 19 13.24 10.88 0.76
CA THR A 19 12.45 12.13 0.62
C THR A 19 12.29 12.49 -0.85
N ASP A 20 13.35 12.37 -1.65
CA ASP A 20 13.31 12.67 -3.08
C ASP A 20 12.38 11.69 -3.82
N VAL A 21 12.50 10.38 -3.54
CA VAL A 21 11.63 9.36 -4.13
C VAL A 21 10.18 9.59 -3.72
N ASN A 22 9.91 9.90 -2.43
CA ASN A 22 8.56 10.21 -1.98
C ASN A 22 7.97 11.44 -2.68
N ALA A 23 8.73 12.52 -2.86
CA ALA A 23 8.27 13.71 -3.57
C ALA A 23 7.89 13.40 -5.03
N LEU A 24 8.67 12.56 -5.71
CA LEU A 24 8.36 12.10 -7.07
C LEU A 24 7.11 11.22 -7.11
N VAL A 25 6.93 10.33 -6.14
CA VAL A 25 5.73 9.49 -5.98
C VAL A 25 4.50 10.38 -5.77
N GLN A 26 4.55 11.36 -4.85
CA GLN A 26 3.44 12.27 -4.57
C GLN A 26 3.04 13.14 -5.77
N SER A 27 4.03 13.47 -6.63
CA SER A 27 3.78 14.24 -7.85
C SER A 27 3.43 13.38 -9.09
N GLY A 28 3.31 12.05 -8.93
CA GLY A 28 2.98 11.13 -10.01
C GLY A 28 4.13 10.91 -11.03
N GLN A 29 5.35 11.29 -10.68
CA GLN A 29 6.53 11.16 -11.55
C GLN A 29 7.15 9.76 -11.43
N TRP A 30 6.35 8.74 -11.72
CA TRP A 30 6.65 7.33 -11.47
C TRP A 30 7.97 6.84 -12.08
N ALA A 31 8.25 7.21 -13.34
CA ALA A 31 9.45 6.78 -14.03
C ALA A 31 10.73 7.35 -13.39
N GLN A 32 10.69 8.59 -12.92
CA GLN A 32 11.83 9.23 -12.23
C GLN A 32 12.00 8.63 -10.84
N ALA A 33 10.89 8.40 -10.10
CA ALA A 33 10.90 7.72 -8.82
C ALA A 33 11.53 6.32 -8.93
N GLN A 34 11.15 5.56 -9.96
CA GLN A 34 11.70 4.24 -10.23
C GLN A 34 13.21 4.29 -10.47
N ALA A 35 13.70 5.21 -11.31
CA ALA A 35 15.14 5.32 -11.61
C ALA A 35 15.97 5.61 -10.34
N LEU A 36 15.47 6.47 -9.44
CA LEU A 36 16.12 6.77 -8.16
C LEU A 36 16.07 5.58 -7.20
N ALA A 37 14.91 4.92 -7.07
CA ALA A 37 14.75 3.74 -6.23
C ALA A 37 15.66 2.59 -6.69
N ASP A 38 15.72 2.33 -8.00
CA ASP A 38 16.59 1.30 -8.59
C ASP A 38 18.07 1.61 -8.36
N ALA A 39 18.49 2.87 -8.46
CA ALA A 39 19.85 3.29 -8.16
C ALA A 39 20.22 3.01 -6.69
N ARG A 40 19.31 3.28 -5.76
CA ARG A 40 19.49 2.97 -4.33
C ARG A 40 19.56 1.46 -4.09
N LEU A 41 18.63 0.70 -4.67
CA LEU A 41 18.53 -0.76 -4.48
C LEU A 41 19.72 -1.52 -5.11
N LYS A 42 20.43 -0.97 -6.09
CA LYS A 42 21.71 -1.53 -6.57
C LYS A 42 22.78 -1.55 -5.49
N THR A 43 22.78 -0.57 -4.59
CA THR A 43 23.77 -0.46 -3.50
C THR A 43 23.28 -1.05 -2.17
N ALA A 44 21.98 -1.12 -1.98
CA ALA A 44 21.31 -1.66 -0.78
C ALA A 44 20.07 -2.49 -1.18
N PRO A 45 20.26 -3.71 -1.72
CA PRO A 45 19.16 -4.50 -2.28
C PRO A 45 18.14 -4.98 -1.26
N THR A 46 18.50 -5.02 0.02
CA THR A 46 17.62 -5.46 1.11
C THR A 46 17.04 -4.31 1.93
N ASP A 47 17.21 -3.06 1.49
CA ASP A 47 16.69 -1.87 2.15
C ASP A 47 15.15 -1.90 2.20
N PRO A 48 14.52 -2.14 3.38
CA PRO A 48 13.08 -2.37 3.45
C PRO A 48 12.27 -1.11 3.14
N GLN A 49 12.76 0.07 3.52
CA GLN A 49 12.09 1.33 3.25
C GLN A 49 12.06 1.63 1.74
N MET A 50 13.18 1.43 1.05
CA MET A 50 13.24 1.65 -0.39
C MET A 50 12.42 0.60 -1.16
N ARG A 51 12.41 -0.66 -0.73
CA ARG A 51 11.56 -1.69 -1.34
C ARG A 51 10.06 -1.42 -1.12
N LEU A 52 9.69 -0.83 0.02
CA LEU A 52 8.32 -0.40 0.24
C LEU A 52 7.93 0.73 -0.73
N LEU A 53 8.81 1.72 -0.93
CA LEU A 53 8.62 2.77 -1.94
C LEU A 53 8.56 2.20 -3.36
N GLN A 54 9.40 1.20 -3.67
CA GLN A 54 9.36 0.49 -4.96
C GLN A 54 7.99 -0.14 -5.20
N SER A 55 7.37 -0.76 -4.20
CA SER A 55 6.02 -1.32 -4.36
C SER A 55 4.96 -0.25 -4.65
N HIS A 56 5.07 0.94 -4.06
CA HIS A 56 4.20 2.07 -4.37
C HIS A 56 4.40 2.57 -5.81
N ILE A 57 5.65 2.68 -6.25
CA ILE A 57 6.00 3.07 -7.63
C ILE A 57 5.45 2.06 -8.63
N GLN A 58 5.63 0.76 -8.38
CA GLN A 58 5.10 -0.32 -9.22
C GLN A 58 3.57 -0.25 -9.31
N THR A 59 2.90 0.04 -8.19
CA THR A 59 1.45 0.24 -8.16
C THR A 59 1.03 1.44 -9.02
N GLY A 60 1.74 2.55 -8.91
CA GLY A 60 1.48 3.77 -9.70
C GLY A 60 1.73 3.56 -11.20
N LEU A 61 2.64 2.68 -11.57
CA LEU A 61 2.91 2.25 -12.96
C LEU A 61 1.92 1.19 -13.48
N GLY A 62 0.95 0.76 -12.67
CA GLY A 62 0.01 -0.31 -13.03
C GLY A 62 0.62 -1.72 -12.99
N GLN A 63 1.81 -1.87 -12.44
CA GLN A 63 2.53 -3.15 -12.32
C GLN A 63 2.09 -3.90 -11.05
N THR A 64 0.79 -4.15 -10.92
CA THR A 64 0.17 -4.68 -9.69
C THR A 64 0.83 -5.98 -9.21
N GLN A 65 1.10 -6.93 -10.13
CA GLN A 65 1.71 -8.20 -9.77
C GLN A 65 3.13 -8.01 -9.21
N ALA A 66 3.95 -7.17 -9.84
CA ALA A 66 5.30 -6.87 -9.35
C ALA A 66 5.27 -6.20 -7.96
N ALA A 67 4.32 -5.29 -7.73
CA ALA A 67 4.12 -4.67 -6.42
C ALA A 67 3.77 -5.71 -5.34
N MET A 68 2.84 -6.63 -5.63
CA MET A 68 2.48 -7.72 -4.72
C MET A 68 3.67 -8.64 -4.42
N ASP A 69 4.49 -8.96 -5.43
CA ASP A 69 5.66 -9.82 -5.24
C ASP A 69 6.75 -9.12 -4.40
N THR A 70 6.96 -7.81 -4.62
CA THR A 70 7.83 -6.99 -3.78
C THR A 70 7.35 -6.97 -2.32
N LEU A 71 6.04 -6.78 -2.10
CA LEU A 71 5.44 -6.76 -0.75
C LEU A 71 5.50 -8.13 -0.08
N ARG A 72 5.24 -9.24 -0.80
CA ARG A 72 5.40 -10.61 -0.26
C ARG A 72 6.84 -10.88 0.19
N ALA A 73 7.81 -10.50 -0.63
CA ALA A 73 9.21 -10.64 -0.25
C ALA A 73 9.56 -9.80 0.99
N LEU A 74 8.97 -8.60 1.13
CA LEU A 74 9.13 -7.77 2.33
C LEU A 74 8.51 -8.43 3.56
N THR A 75 7.27 -8.96 3.47
CA THR A 75 6.59 -9.61 4.60
C THR A 75 7.31 -10.89 5.05
N GLN A 76 8.04 -11.56 4.16
CA GLN A 76 8.86 -12.72 4.50
C GLN A 76 10.18 -12.32 5.17
N SER A 77 10.82 -11.24 4.70
CA SER A 77 12.13 -10.80 5.19
C SER A 77 12.02 -9.95 6.47
N PHE A 78 10.91 -9.24 6.65
CA PHE A 78 10.66 -8.29 7.74
C PHE A 78 9.21 -8.46 8.25
N PRO A 79 8.89 -9.62 8.86
CA PRO A 79 7.51 -9.93 9.28
C PRO A 79 6.97 -9.00 10.38
N GLU A 80 7.85 -8.29 11.10
CA GLU A 80 7.54 -7.32 12.14
C GLU A 80 7.09 -5.95 11.60
N LEU A 81 7.28 -5.66 10.30
CA LEU A 81 6.85 -4.42 9.68
C LEU A 81 5.36 -4.51 9.28
N PRO A 82 4.47 -3.71 9.85
CA PRO A 82 3.05 -3.78 9.53
C PRO A 82 2.69 -3.19 8.15
N GLU A 83 3.46 -2.20 7.66
CA GLU A 83 3.17 -1.47 6.42
C GLU A 83 3.17 -2.38 5.18
N PRO A 84 4.16 -3.30 4.97
CA PRO A 84 4.11 -4.23 3.84
C PRO A 84 2.90 -5.14 3.84
N HIS A 85 2.50 -5.65 5.02
CA HIS A 85 1.32 -6.50 5.17
C HIS A 85 0.03 -5.74 4.81
N ASN A 86 -0.12 -4.52 5.33
CA ASN A 86 -1.26 -3.67 5.04
C ASN A 86 -1.35 -3.31 3.54
N ASN A 87 -0.23 -2.94 2.93
CA ASN A 87 -0.20 -2.56 1.52
C ASN A 87 -0.46 -3.76 0.60
N LEU A 88 0.02 -4.95 0.98
CA LEU A 88 -0.31 -6.19 0.27
C LEU A 88 -1.82 -6.47 0.33
N ALA A 89 -2.43 -6.30 1.51
CA ALA A 89 -3.87 -6.48 1.68
C ALA A 89 -4.68 -5.54 0.78
N ALA A 90 -4.29 -4.25 0.70
CA ALA A 90 -4.95 -3.27 -0.16
C ALA A 90 -4.93 -3.68 -1.65
N LEU A 91 -3.80 -4.23 -2.14
CA LEU A 91 -3.71 -4.75 -3.50
C LEU A 91 -4.57 -6.02 -3.69
N LEU A 92 -4.56 -6.92 -2.71
CA LEU A 92 -5.35 -8.15 -2.75
C LEU A 92 -6.87 -7.87 -2.76
N VAL A 93 -7.33 -6.86 -2.03
CA VAL A 93 -8.74 -6.41 -2.09
C VAL A 93 -9.11 -5.94 -3.50
N ARG A 94 -8.26 -5.17 -4.16
CA ARG A 94 -8.47 -4.71 -5.55
C ARG A 94 -8.57 -5.88 -6.55
N GLU A 95 -7.87 -6.98 -6.26
CA GLU A 95 -7.92 -8.22 -7.03
C GLU A 95 -9.05 -9.18 -6.60
N ASN A 96 -9.94 -8.75 -5.68
CA ASN A 96 -11.02 -9.57 -5.08
C ASN A 96 -10.52 -10.81 -4.32
N ARG A 97 -9.27 -10.83 -3.88
CA ARG A 97 -8.64 -11.92 -3.13
C ARG A 97 -8.82 -11.69 -1.63
N PHE A 98 -10.06 -11.69 -1.19
CA PHE A 98 -10.47 -11.23 0.15
C PHE A 98 -9.90 -12.07 1.30
N ASP A 99 -9.83 -13.39 1.15
CA ASP A 99 -9.29 -14.28 2.21
C ASP A 99 -7.79 -14.02 2.45
N GLU A 100 -7.04 -13.78 1.37
CA GLU A 100 -5.62 -13.44 1.48
C GLU A 100 -5.43 -12.03 2.05
N ALA A 101 -6.29 -11.08 1.67
CA ALA A 101 -6.29 -9.73 2.24
C ALA A 101 -6.56 -9.75 3.75
N LEU A 102 -7.53 -10.55 4.20
CA LEU A 102 -7.83 -10.73 5.61
C LEU A 102 -6.61 -11.27 6.38
N THR A 103 -5.96 -12.29 5.82
CA THR A 103 -4.75 -12.87 6.42
C THR A 103 -3.63 -11.84 6.54
N ALA A 104 -3.42 -11.02 5.50
CA ALA A 104 -2.40 -9.98 5.49
C ALA A 104 -2.72 -8.87 6.52
N LEU A 105 -3.97 -8.39 6.61
CA LEU A 105 -4.37 -7.39 7.62
C LEU A 105 -4.21 -7.91 9.04
N GLN A 106 -4.56 -9.17 9.29
CA GLN A 106 -4.32 -9.80 10.59
C GLN A 106 -2.83 -9.89 10.92
N ALA A 107 -1.96 -10.10 9.92
CA ALA A 107 -0.51 -10.07 10.12
C ALA A 107 -0.02 -8.65 10.46
N ALA A 108 -0.51 -7.62 9.75
CA ALA A 108 -0.21 -6.23 10.08
C ALA A 108 -0.59 -5.87 11.53
N LEU A 109 -1.79 -6.30 11.97
CA LEU A 109 -2.28 -6.04 13.33
C LEU A 109 -1.61 -6.89 14.40
N ARG A 110 -1.06 -8.08 14.07
CA ARG A 110 -0.18 -8.81 15.00
C ARG A 110 1.16 -8.08 15.20
N ALA A 111 1.70 -7.48 14.13
CA ALA A 111 2.95 -6.69 14.20
C ALA A 111 2.71 -5.36 14.95
N ARG A 112 1.57 -4.69 14.71
CA ARG A 112 1.19 -3.44 15.38
C ARG A 112 -0.33 -3.42 15.64
N PRO A 113 -0.77 -3.74 16.85
CA PRO A 113 -2.21 -3.84 17.18
C PRO A 113 -2.99 -2.53 17.07
N ASP A 114 -2.33 -1.39 17.20
CA ASP A 114 -2.90 -0.03 17.11
C ASP A 114 -2.69 0.64 15.74
N TYR A 115 -2.37 -0.14 14.71
CA TYR A 115 -2.17 0.39 13.36
C TYR A 115 -3.51 0.81 12.74
N ALA A 116 -3.87 2.08 12.92
CA ALA A 116 -5.17 2.63 12.54
C ALA A 116 -5.56 2.34 11.08
N LEU A 117 -4.64 2.50 10.14
CA LEU A 117 -4.90 2.22 8.72
C LEU A 117 -5.24 0.74 8.47
N ALA A 118 -4.58 -0.20 9.16
CA ALA A 118 -4.92 -1.61 9.01
C ALA A 118 -6.26 -1.96 9.66
N LEU A 119 -6.65 -1.28 10.76
CA LEU A 119 -7.98 -1.43 11.36
C LEU A 119 -9.07 -0.90 10.44
N GLU A 120 -8.85 0.24 9.79
CA GLU A 120 -9.75 0.82 8.80
C GLU A 120 -9.92 -0.11 7.60
N ASN A 121 -8.82 -0.54 6.98
CA ASN A 121 -8.84 -1.49 5.85
C ASN A 121 -9.52 -2.83 6.22
N LEU A 122 -9.38 -3.29 7.48
CA LEU A 122 -10.07 -4.48 7.97
C LEU A 122 -11.58 -4.26 8.05
N GLY A 123 -12.01 -3.09 8.51
CA GLY A 123 -13.41 -2.69 8.52
C GLY A 123 -14.02 -2.69 7.11
N ASP A 124 -13.34 -2.07 6.16
CA ASP A 124 -13.77 -2.01 4.75
C ASP A 124 -13.84 -3.41 4.11
N LEU A 125 -12.85 -4.26 4.40
CA LEU A 125 -12.87 -5.66 3.94
C LEU A 125 -14.07 -6.43 4.49
N HIS A 126 -14.40 -6.26 5.77
CA HIS A 126 -15.59 -6.90 6.37
C HIS A 126 -16.89 -6.40 5.74
N LEU A 127 -16.99 -5.12 5.41
CA LEU A 127 -18.14 -4.58 4.67
C LEU A 127 -18.26 -5.20 3.27
N ALA A 128 -17.14 -5.33 2.54
CA ALA A 128 -17.12 -5.97 1.23
C ALA A 128 -17.56 -7.44 1.29
N LEU A 129 -17.05 -8.19 2.29
CA LEU A 129 -17.45 -9.58 2.53
C LEU A 129 -18.93 -9.70 2.91
N ALA A 130 -19.45 -8.78 3.73
CA ALA A 130 -20.86 -8.74 4.09
C ALA A 130 -21.75 -8.48 2.87
N ALA A 131 -21.39 -7.50 2.02
CA ALA A 131 -22.11 -7.20 0.77
C ALA A 131 -22.14 -8.42 -0.15
N GLN A 132 -21.01 -9.11 -0.33
CA GLN A 132 -20.93 -10.33 -1.12
C GLN A 132 -21.82 -11.46 -0.55
N ALA A 133 -21.80 -11.66 0.76
CA ALA A 133 -22.64 -12.66 1.41
C ALA A 133 -24.13 -12.37 1.23
N PHE A 134 -24.55 -11.11 1.38
CA PHE A 134 -25.95 -10.72 1.17
C PHE A 134 -26.39 -10.86 -0.27
N ALA A 135 -25.52 -10.52 -1.24
CA ALA A 135 -25.78 -10.73 -2.66
C ALA A 135 -26.00 -12.21 -2.98
N ARG A 136 -25.14 -13.10 -2.48
CA ARG A 136 -25.29 -14.56 -2.64
C ARG A 136 -26.57 -15.08 -2.00
N ALA A 137 -26.89 -14.64 -0.78
CA ALA A 137 -28.12 -15.04 -0.08
C ALA A 137 -29.37 -14.57 -0.84
N TRP A 138 -29.37 -13.35 -1.39
CA TRP A 138 -30.48 -12.84 -2.19
C TRP A 138 -30.63 -13.62 -3.51
N PHE A 139 -29.55 -14.00 -4.16
CA PHE A 139 -29.58 -14.83 -5.36
C PHE A 139 -30.26 -16.19 -5.10
N VAL A 140 -30.01 -16.80 -3.94
CA VAL A 140 -30.60 -18.09 -3.55
C VAL A 140 -32.07 -17.94 -3.10
N THR A 141 -32.43 -16.79 -2.50
CA THR A 141 -33.78 -16.54 -1.95
C THR A 141 -34.29 -15.14 -2.35
N PRO A 142 -34.65 -14.92 -3.64
CA PRO A 142 -34.98 -13.58 -4.14
C PRO A 142 -36.24 -12.96 -3.54
N ALA A 143 -37.11 -13.77 -2.91
CA ALA A 143 -38.34 -13.30 -2.23
C ALA A 143 -38.08 -12.50 -0.93
N GLN A 144 -36.84 -12.50 -0.43
CA GLN A 144 -36.51 -11.82 0.83
C GLN A 144 -35.91 -10.41 0.56
N THR A 145 -36.76 -9.42 0.34
CA THR A 145 -36.37 -8.01 0.11
C THR A 145 -35.42 -7.45 1.15
N ARG A 146 -35.48 -7.94 2.40
CA ARG A 146 -34.54 -7.56 3.48
C ARG A 146 -33.07 -7.81 3.12
N LEU A 147 -32.75 -8.83 2.30
CA LEU A 147 -31.38 -9.16 1.89
C LEU A 147 -30.85 -8.13 0.90
N GLN A 148 -31.69 -7.71 -0.05
CA GLN A 148 -31.38 -6.65 -0.97
C GLN A 148 -31.13 -5.31 -0.23
N THR A 149 -31.97 -4.98 0.75
CA THR A 149 -31.78 -3.79 1.59
C THR A 149 -30.46 -3.83 2.34
N LYS A 150 -30.06 -4.98 2.91
CA LYS A 150 -28.78 -5.13 3.59
C LYS A 150 -27.58 -4.99 2.65
N GLN A 151 -27.66 -5.60 1.46
CA GLN A 151 -26.62 -5.44 0.42
C GLN A 151 -26.44 -3.97 0.06
N LEU A 152 -27.53 -3.27 -0.29
CA LEU A 152 -27.47 -1.85 -0.66
C LEU A 152 -26.92 -0.98 0.48
N ALA A 153 -27.28 -1.27 1.73
CA ALA A 153 -26.79 -0.54 2.89
C ALA A 153 -25.26 -0.70 3.06
N THR A 154 -24.71 -1.91 2.90
CA THR A 154 -23.27 -2.15 2.97
C THR A 154 -22.53 -1.46 1.82
N GLU A 155 -23.07 -1.51 0.60
CA GLU A 155 -22.50 -0.83 -0.56
C GLU A 155 -22.52 0.70 -0.38
N GLN A 156 -23.57 1.26 0.25
CA GLN A 156 -23.66 2.68 0.52
C GLN A 156 -22.59 3.14 1.51
N VAL A 157 -22.35 2.38 2.60
CA VAL A 157 -21.29 2.70 3.58
C VAL A 157 -19.91 2.70 2.91
N MET A 158 -19.62 1.72 2.06
CA MET A 158 -18.34 1.64 1.34
C MET A 158 -18.08 2.78 0.34
N ARG A 159 -19.14 3.49 -0.10
CA ARG A 159 -19.03 4.66 -1.02
C ARG A 159 -18.88 5.98 -0.29
N THR A 160 -19.08 6.00 1.02
CA THR A 160 -18.96 7.22 1.83
C THR A 160 -17.47 7.42 2.15
N PRO A 161 -16.87 8.58 1.78
CA PRO A 161 -15.48 8.89 2.03
C PRO A 161 -15.19 9.13 3.52
#